data_949cf50bafc03ca8c9a3483215b06331
#
_entry.id   949cf50bafc03ca8c9a3483215b06331
#
_cell.length_a   1.000
_cell.length_b   1.000
_cell.length_c   1.000
_cell.angle_alpha   90.00
_cell.angle_beta   90.00
_cell.angle_gamma   90.00
#
_symmetry.space_group_name_H-M   'P 1'
#
loop_
_entity.id
_entity.type
_entity.pdbx_description
1 polymer ?
#
loop_
_entity_poly.entity_id
_entity_poly.type
_entity_poly.pdbx_seq_one_letter_code
_entity_poly.pdbx_strand_id
1 'polypeptide(L)'
;MKIVALLFASLALWLMTECPSSAVDLTDIEYANAGGVRLTLDAHVPDGNGPFPAAILVHGGGWVGGDKQQYITYIFQPLSDAGFAWFSINYRLAPQFRFPADADDVESAIQFVKANAAKYKVDPKRIALIGESAGGHLVSYVGARNRPDSRVAAVVSMYGVHDFVAAAVQWKPLPHELLDLFGITAVTAETAPELIKASPVVYISKEMPPFLLMHGSKDEDVPYEQSVEMCDKMKKAGAHCDLITIEGAPHGMDHWESHGEWLWYKKALVDWLKKTLH
;
A
#
# COMPACT_ATOMS: atom_id res chain seq x y z
N MET A 1 -67.44 -20.72 45.09
CA MET A 1 -65.98 -20.94 45.07
C MET A 1 -65.51 -20.74 43.65
N LYS A 2 -64.84 -19.62 43.38
CA LYS A 2 -64.22 -19.29 42.05
C LYS A 2 -62.78 -19.46 42.23
N ILE A 3 -62.19 -20.41 41.48
CA ILE A 3 -60.72 -20.65 41.45
C ILE A 3 -60.16 -19.72 40.38
N VAL A 4 -59.30 -18.80 40.78
CA VAL A 4 -58.52 -17.92 39.89
C VAL A 4 -57.19 -18.61 39.57
N ALA A 5 -57.00 -18.98 38.33
CA ALA A 5 -55.71 -19.52 37.86
C ALA A 5 -54.78 -18.38 37.48
N LEU A 6 -53.67 -18.22 38.19
CA LEU A 6 -52.58 -17.30 37.86
C LEU A 6 -51.65 -17.99 36.84
N LEU A 7 -51.63 -17.44 35.63
CA LEU A 7 -50.64 -17.78 34.59
C LEU A 7 -49.37 -16.97 34.84
N PHE A 8 -48.27 -17.65 35.25
CA PHE A 8 -46.92 -17.09 35.25
C PHE A 8 -46.35 -17.19 33.83
N ALA A 9 -46.22 -16.08 33.14
CA ALA A 9 -45.46 -15.98 31.91
C ALA A 9 -43.97 -15.77 32.27
N SER A 10 -43.19 -16.81 32.14
CA SER A 10 -41.70 -16.72 32.25
C SER A 10 -41.12 -16.11 30.98
N LEU A 11 -40.70 -14.86 31.07
CA LEU A 11 -39.94 -14.17 30.02
C LEU A 11 -38.47 -14.70 30.06
N ALA A 12 -38.13 -15.63 29.18
CA ALA A 12 -36.78 -16.07 28.99
C ALA A 12 -36.02 -14.99 28.23
N LEU A 13 -35.22 -14.21 28.97
CA LEU A 13 -34.27 -13.26 28.39
C LEU A 13 -33.09 -14.05 27.80
N TRP A 14 -33.08 -14.21 26.47
CA TRP A 14 -31.93 -14.74 25.75
C TRP A 14 -30.83 -13.67 25.76
N LEU A 15 -29.87 -13.79 26.69
CA LEU A 15 -28.60 -13.09 26.61
C LEU A 15 -27.83 -13.72 25.45
N MET A 16 -27.87 -13.08 24.30
CA MET A 16 -26.91 -13.35 23.23
C MET A 16 -25.53 -12.91 23.75
N THR A 17 -24.76 -13.82 24.29
CA THR A 17 -23.33 -13.60 24.51
C THR A 17 -22.70 -13.57 23.13
N GLU A 18 -22.46 -12.35 22.61
CA GLU A 18 -21.54 -12.20 21.48
C GLU A 18 -20.21 -12.80 21.89
N CYS A 19 -19.81 -13.94 21.28
CA CYS A 19 -18.45 -14.42 21.39
C CYS A 19 -17.54 -13.28 20.89
N PRO A 20 -16.52 -12.90 21.66
CA PRO A 20 -15.53 -11.95 21.16
C PRO A 20 -14.96 -12.52 19.86
N SER A 21 -15.09 -11.79 18.78
CA SER A 21 -14.50 -12.12 17.49
C SER A 21 -12.99 -12.01 17.66
N SER A 22 -12.24 -13.11 17.53
CA SER A 22 -10.78 -13.08 17.54
C SER A 22 -10.25 -12.52 16.22
N ALA A 23 -9.04 -11.94 16.24
CA ALA A 23 -8.33 -11.54 15.02
C ALA A 23 -8.20 -12.73 14.07
N VAL A 24 -8.28 -12.47 12.78
CA VAL A 24 -8.25 -13.52 11.75
C VAL A 24 -7.17 -13.22 10.73
N ASP A 25 -6.24 -14.18 10.58
CA ASP A 25 -5.27 -14.19 9.50
C ASP A 25 -5.73 -15.15 8.41
N LEU A 26 -5.71 -14.67 7.18
CA LEU A 26 -6.12 -15.40 5.98
C LEU A 26 -5.01 -15.35 4.95
N THR A 27 -4.75 -16.48 4.29
CA THR A 27 -3.68 -16.58 3.28
C THR A 27 -4.22 -17.00 1.93
N ASP A 28 -3.52 -16.62 0.87
CA ASP A 28 -3.76 -17.04 -0.51
C ASP A 28 -5.18 -16.78 -1.03
N ILE A 29 -5.79 -15.68 -0.58
CA ILE A 29 -7.09 -15.25 -1.07
C ILE A 29 -6.93 -14.75 -2.50
N GLU A 30 -7.62 -15.38 -3.46
CA GLU A 30 -7.66 -14.88 -4.84
C GLU A 30 -8.43 -13.56 -4.90
N TYR A 31 -7.78 -12.51 -5.40
CA TYR A 31 -8.40 -11.22 -5.59
C TYR A 31 -8.66 -10.89 -7.07
N ALA A 32 -7.90 -11.52 -7.97
CA ALA A 32 -8.09 -11.40 -9.41
C ALA A 32 -7.46 -12.58 -10.15
N ASN A 33 -7.84 -12.74 -11.42
CA ASN A 33 -7.15 -13.58 -12.38
C ASN A 33 -6.91 -12.74 -13.63
N ALA A 34 -5.64 -12.44 -13.93
CA ALA A 34 -5.27 -11.54 -15.00
C ALA A 34 -4.11 -12.13 -15.82
N GLY A 35 -4.26 -12.15 -17.16
CA GLY A 35 -3.26 -12.72 -18.05
C GLY A 35 -2.98 -14.21 -17.80
N GLY A 36 -3.96 -14.96 -17.26
CA GLY A 36 -3.80 -16.37 -16.88
C GLY A 36 -3.08 -16.59 -15.55
N VAL A 37 -2.77 -15.52 -14.80
CA VAL A 37 -2.13 -15.57 -13.49
C VAL A 37 -3.19 -15.39 -12.41
N ARG A 38 -3.23 -16.34 -11.46
CA ARG A 38 -4.01 -16.25 -10.24
C ARG A 38 -3.32 -15.29 -9.29
N LEU A 39 -3.91 -14.13 -9.04
CA LEU A 39 -3.38 -13.10 -8.15
C LEU A 39 -3.95 -13.28 -6.75
N THR A 40 -3.07 -13.37 -5.75
CA THR A 40 -3.46 -13.66 -4.37
C THR A 40 -2.98 -12.58 -3.40
N LEU A 41 -3.69 -12.49 -2.29
CA LEU A 41 -3.31 -11.65 -1.16
C LEU A 41 -3.38 -12.45 0.15
N ASP A 42 -2.64 -11.98 1.16
CA ASP A 42 -2.83 -12.36 2.55
C ASP A 42 -3.49 -11.22 3.30
N ALA A 43 -4.33 -11.53 4.29
CA ALA A 43 -5.09 -10.53 5.01
C ALA A 43 -5.06 -10.77 6.52
N HIS A 44 -5.02 -9.68 7.27
CA HIS A 44 -5.27 -9.63 8.71
C HIS A 44 -6.51 -8.78 8.97
N VAL A 45 -7.43 -9.32 9.75
CA VAL A 45 -8.63 -8.60 10.21
C VAL A 45 -8.58 -8.53 11.73
N PRO A 46 -8.55 -7.32 12.33
CA PRO A 46 -8.49 -7.17 13.79
C PRO A 46 -9.71 -7.75 14.51
N ASP A 47 -9.56 -7.98 15.82
CA ASP A 47 -10.67 -8.29 16.71
C ASP A 47 -11.71 -7.18 16.74
N GLY A 48 -12.98 -7.56 16.96
CA GLY A 48 -14.08 -6.60 17.13
C GLY A 48 -15.02 -6.50 15.94
N ASN A 49 -15.91 -5.52 16.01
CA ASN A 49 -17.02 -5.38 15.05
C ASN A 49 -16.69 -4.50 13.84
N GLY A 50 -15.59 -3.74 13.88
CA GLY A 50 -15.25 -2.79 12.81
C GLY A 50 -16.27 -1.61 12.73
N PRO A 51 -16.38 -0.91 11.59
CA PRO A 51 -15.49 -1.06 10.45
C PRO A 51 -14.07 -0.52 10.73
N PHE A 52 -13.05 -1.30 10.39
CA PHE A 52 -11.66 -0.97 10.63
C PHE A 52 -11.09 -0.09 9.50
N PRO A 53 -10.12 0.81 9.77
CA PRO A 53 -9.27 1.33 8.71
C PRO A 53 -8.45 0.19 8.11
N ALA A 54 -8.07 0.31 6.84
CA ALA A 54 -7.33 -0.73 6.16
C ALA A 54 -6.09 -0.22 5.44
N ALA A 55 -5.11 -1.10 5.27
CA ALA A 55 -3.93 -0.88 4.46
C ALA A 55 -3.81 -1.96 3.39
N ILE A 56 -3.61 -1.59 2.13
CA ILE A 56 -3.21 -2.51 1.06
C ILE A 56 -1.71 -2.34 0.88
N LEU A 57 -0.97 -3.46 1.01
CA LEU A 57 0.48 -3.49 1.12
C LEU A 57 1.08 -4.05 -0.16
N VAL A 58 2.01 -3.33 -0.76
CA VAL A 58 2.62 -3.65 -2.05
C VAL A 58 4.13 -3.78 -1.87
N HIS A 59 4.63 -4.99 -2.07
CA HIS A 59 6.05 -5.31 -1.89
C HIS A 59 6.95 -4.69 -2.97
N GLY A 60 8.24 -4.61 -2.69
CA GLY A 60 9.29 -4.20 -3.61
C GLY A 60 9.82 -5.34 -4.48
N GLY A 61 11.12 -5.31 -4.78
CA GLY A 61 11.79 -6.32 -5.60
C GLY A 61 11.96 -5.91 -7.06
N GLY A 62 12.09 -4.61 -7.35
CA GLY A 62 12.45 -4.09 -8.68
C GLY A 62 11.45 -4.45 -9.79
N TRP A 63 10.19 -4.70 -9.45
CA TRP A 63 9.12 -5.15 -10.37
C TRP A 63 9.36 -6.53 -11.00
N VAL A 64 10.50 -7.19 -10.73
CA VAL A 64 10.90 -8.47 -11.32
C VAL A 64 10.91 -9.62 -10.30
N GLY A 65 10.80 -9.32 -9.03
CA GLY A 65 10.85 -10.30 -7.93
C GLY A 65 10.03 -9.88 -6.72
N GLY A 66 10.06 -10.71 -5.68
CA GLY A 66 9.31 -10.50 -4.46
C GLY A 66 7.94 -11.15 -4.46
N ASP A 67 7.31 -11.14 -3.30
CA ASP A 67 5.96 -11.59 -3.08
C ASP A 67 5.33 -10.91 -1.85
N LYS A 68 4.06 -11.18 -1.60
CA LYS A 68 3.27 -10.63 -0.50
C LYS A 68 3.80 -10.90 0.92
N GLN A 69 4.81 -11.77 1.05
CA GLN A 69 5.46 -12.12 2.32
C GLN A 69 6.94 -11.69 2.37
N GLN A 70 7.38 -10.87 1.43
CA GLN A 70 8.76 -10.37 1.37
C GLN A 70 8.79 -8.84 1.45
N TYR A 71 9.88 -8.31 1.95
CA TYR A 71 10.22 -6.88 2.05
C TYR A 71 9.24 -6.04 2.89
N ILE A 72 7.94 -6.07 2.62
CA ILE A 72 6.90 -5.25 3.27
C ILE A 72 6.46 -5.76 4.65
N THR A 73 6.85 -6.97 5.05
CA THR A 73 6.34 -7.66 6.25
C THR A 73 6.69 -6.97 7.57
N TYR A 74 7.73 -6.14 7.59
CA TYR A 74 8.18 -5.41 8.78
C TYR A 74 7.15 -4.44 9.36
N ILE A 75 6.11 -4.10 8.57
CA ILE A 75 5.03 -3.21 9.01
C ILE A 75 3.73 -3.96 9.34
N PHE A 76 3.65 -5.28 9.16
CA PHE A 76 2.45 -6.07 9.47
C PHE A 76 2.07 -5.94 10.95
N GLN A 77 2.99 -6.25 11.86
CA GLN A 77 2.74 -6.18 13.29
C GLN A 77 2.41 -4.75 13.76
N PRO A 78 3.17 -3.70 13.39
CA PRO A 78 2.80 -2.33 13.71
C PRO A 78 1.39 -1.91 13.28
N LEU A 79 0.92 -2.37 12.11
CA LEU A 79 -0.43 -2.10 11.63
C LEU A 79 -1.47 -2.89 12.42
N SER A 80 -1.22 -4.18 12.70
CA SER A 80 -2.10 -5.02 13.52
C SER A 80 -2.28 -4.44 14.94
N ASP A 81 -1.18 -4.08 15.60
CA ASP A 81 -1.18 -3.46 16.94
C ASP A 81 -1.91 -2.12 16.97
N ALA A 82 -1.95 -1.44 15.82
CA ALA A 82 -2.65 -0.17 15.66
C ALA A 82 -4.14 -0.32 15.32
N GLY A 83 -4.63 -1.56 15.16
CA GLY A 83 -6.02 -1.87 14.85
C GLY A 83 -6.40 -1.69 13.37
N PHE A 84 -5.43 -1.77 12.46
CA PHE A 84 -5.69 -1.78 11.03
C PHE A 84 -5.95 -3.20 10.54
N ALA A 85 -6.94 -3.36 9.66
CA ALA A 85 -6.92 -4.48 8.74
C ALA A 85 -5.84 -4.25 7.69
N TRP A 86 -5.13 -5.31 7.27
CA TRP A 86 -4.18 -5.15 6.18
C TRP A 86 -4.30 -6.29 5.18
N PHE A 87 -3.93 -6.00 3.92
CA PHE A 87 -3.99 -6.88 2.77
C PHE A 87 -2.67 -6.78 2.01
N SER A 88 -1.81 -7.78 2.14
CA SER A 88 -0.54 -7.84 1.40
C SER A 88 -0.74 -8.59 0.09
N ILE A 89 -0.42 -7.97 -1.03
CA ILE A 89 -0.77 -8.47 -2.35
C ILE A 89 0.44 -8.98 -3.14
N ASN A 90 0.23 -10.01 -3.96
CA ASN A 90 1.07 -10.31 -5.11
C ASN A 90 0.61 -9.48 -6.30
N TYR A 91 1.50 -9.19 -7.21
CA TYR A 91 1.20 -8.57 -8.49
C TYR A 91 2.04 -9.23 -9.60
N ARG A 92 1.66 -9.08 -10.86
CA ARG A 92 2.38 -9.66 -12.00
C ARG A 92 3.74 -8.99 -12.17
N LEU A 93 4.78 -9.81 -12.41
CA LEU A 93 6.17 -9.39 -12.46
C LEU A 93 6.71 -9.33 -13.89
N ALA A 94 7.59 -8.37 -14.15
CA ALA A 94 8.41 -8.31 -15.35
C ALA A 94 9.49 -9.42 -15.32
N PRO A 95 10.07 -9.79 -16.44
CA PRO A 95 9.80 -9.30 -17.80
C PRO A 95 8.57 -9.96 -18.44
N GLN A 96 7.94 -10.97 -17.78
CA GLN A 96 6.79 -11.69 -18.31
C GLN A 96 5.57 -10.77 -18.49
N PHE A 97 5.36 -9.90 -17.51
CA PHE A 97 4.29 -8.90 -17.53
C PHE A 97 4.90 -7.51 -17.30
N ARG A 98 4.90 -6.71 -18.36
CA ARG A 98 5.47 -5.37 -18.33
C ARG A 98 4.48 -4.35 -17.78
N PHE A 99 4.99 -3.20 -17.38
CA PHE A 99 4.15 -2.06 -17.04
C PHE A 99 3.13 -1.77 -18.17
N PRO A 100 1.84 -1.56 -17.87
CA PRO A 100 1.25 -1.28 -16.54
C PRO A 100 0.58 -2.49 -15.85
N ALA A 101 0.92 -3.73 -16.19
CA ALA A 101 0.23 -4.91 -15.67
C ALA A 101 0.26 -5.00 -14.13
N ASP A 102 1.39 -4.67 -13.52
CA ASP A 102 1.62 -4.57 -12.09
C ASP A 102 0.74 -3.50 -11.41
N ALA A 103 0.66 -2.32 -12.01
CA ALA A 103 -0.19 -1.23 -11.52
C ALA A 103 -1.69 -1.55 -11.65
N ASP A 104 -2.11 -2.22 -12.73
CA ASP A 104 -3.49 -2.70 -12.93
C ASP A 104 -3.87 -3.73 -11.86
N ASP A 105 -2.92 -4.55 -11.41
CA ASP A 105 -3.13 -5.52 -10.33
C ASP A 105 -3.33 -4.84 -8.98
N VAL A 106 -2.58 -3.76 -8.69
CA VAL A 106 -2.81 -2.93 -7.49
C VAL A 106 -4.20 -2.30 -7.53
N GLU A 107 -4.64 -1.75 -8.67
CA GLU A 107 -6.00 -1.22 -8.82
C GLU A 107 -7.07 -2.32 -8.59
N SER A 108 -6.84 -3.53 -9.11
CA SER A 108 -7.74 -4.68 -8.91
C SER A 108 -7.82 -5.09 -7.43
N ALA A 109 -6.72 -5.07 -6.70
CA ALA A 109 -6.71 -5.36 -5.26
C ALA A 109 -7.52 -4.32 -4.47
N ILE A 110 -7.43 -3.03 -4.81
CA ILE A 110 -8.24 -1.98 -4.17
C ILE A 110 -9.73 -2.25 -4.41
N GLN A 111 -10.11 -2.55 -5.65
CA GLN A 111 -11.50 -2.83 -6.01
C GLN A 111 -12.02 -4.07 -5.27
N PHE A 112 -11.20 -5.14 -5.18
CA PHE A 112 -11.53 -6.35 -4.43
C PHE A 112 -11.77 -6.07 -2.95
N VAL A 113 -10.89 -5.34 -2.28
CA VAL A 113 -11.04 -5.00 -0.86
C VAL A 113 -12.29 -4.17 -0.63
N LYS A 114 -12.55 -3.17 -1.48
CA LYS A 114 -13.78 -2.35 -1.41
C LYS A 114 -15.04 -3.18 -1.62
N ALA A 115 -15.07 -4.04 -2.62
CA ALA A 115 -16.23 -4.91 -2.90
C ALA A 115 -16.51 -5.92 -1.77
N ASN A 116 -15.48 -6.30 -1.01
CA ASN A 116 -15.56 -7.23 0.10
C ASN A 116 -15.47 -6.56 1.48
N ALA A 117 -15.66 -5.24 1.56
CA ALA A 117 -15.47 -4.45 2.78
C ALA A 117 -16.28 -4.99 3.97
N ALA A 118 -17.54 -5.38 3.75
CA ALA A 118 -18.38 -5.97 4.79
C ALA A 118 -17.83 -7.31 5.31
N LYS A 119 -17.33 -8.18 4.41
CA LYS A 119 -16.71 -9.47 4.77
C LYS A 119 -15.50 -9.30 5.67
N TYR A 120 -14.67 -8.32 5.38
CA TYR A 120 -13.42 -8.04 6.13
C TYR A 120 -13.61 -6.97 7.21
N LYS A 121 -14.85 -6.54 7.48
CA LYS A 121 -15.18 -5.48 8.46
C LYS A 121 -14.35 -4.20 8.26
N VAL A 122 -14.11 -3.81 7.01
CA VAL A 122 -13.29 -2.65 6.63
C VAL A 122 -14.18 -1.46 6.27
N ASP A 123 -13.73 -0.26 6.60
CA ASP A 123 -14.32 0.96 6.08
C ASP A 123 -13.74 1.26 4.67
N PRO A 124 -14.51 1.14 3.59
CA PRO A 124 -14.01 1.37 2.24
C PRO A 124 -13.58 2.83 1.96
N LYS A 125 -13.92 3.76 2.87
CA LYS A 125 -13.49 5.15 2.80
C LYS A 125 -12.19 5.43 3.54
N ARG A 126 -11.70 4.48 4.34
CA ARG A 126 -10.48 4.57 5.15
C ARG A 126 -9.45 3.53 4.74
N ILE A 127 -9.17 3.44 3.44
CA ILE A 127 -8.16 2.55 2.87
C ILE A 127 -6.92 3.36 2.50
N ALA A 128 -5.75 2.96 3.00
CA ALA A 128 -4.45 3.44 2.57
C ALA A 128 -3.79 2.45 1.61
N LEU A 129 -3.00 2.96 0.66
CA LEU A 129 -1.99 2.19 -0.06
C LEU A 129 -0.64 2.41 0.59
N ILE A 130 0.10 1.34 0.84
CA ILE A 130 1.46 1.39 1.38
C ILE A 130 2.35 0.49 0.53
N GLY A 131 3.46 1.03 0.06
CA GLY A 131 4.41 0.26 -0.73
C GLY A 131 5.84 0.70 -0.51
N GLU A 132 6.77 -0.20 -0.79
CA GLU A 132 8.19 0.06 -0.65
C GLU A 132 8.93 -0.21 -1.97
N SER A 133 9.98 0.57 -2.30
CA SER A 133 10.79 0.43 -3.51
C SER A 133 9.93 0.40 -4.79
N ALA A 134 9.96 -0.68 -5.55
CA ALA A 134 9.05 -0.90 -6.69
C ALA A 134 7.57 -0.79 -6.29
N GLY A 135 7.18 -1.34 -5.13
CA GLY A 135 5.83 -1.16 -4.57
C GLY A 135 5.54 0.29 -4.22
N GLY A 136 6.55 1.05 -3.73
CA GLY A 136 6.46 2.49 -3.48
C GLY A 136 6.16 3.29 -4.75
N HIS A 137 6.76 2.90 -5.88
CA HIS A 137 6.40 3.43 -7.19
C HIS A 137 4.93 3.12 -7.53
N LEU A 138 4.52 1.83 -7.43
CA LEU A 138 3.19 1.38 -7.83
C LEU A 138 2.08 2.08 -7.04
N VAL A 139 2.22 2.19 -5.70
CA VAL A 139 1.24 2.89 -4.87
C VAL A 139 1.20 4.38 -5.17
N SER A 140 2.35 4.99 -5.48
CA SER A 140 2.42 6.40 -5.87
C SER A 140 1.76 6.63 -7.23
N TYR A 141 1.98 5.76 -8.19
CA TYR A 141 1.37 5.83 -9.52
C TYR A 141 -0.15 5.71 -9.45
N VAL A 142 -0.65 4.68 -8.76
CA VAL A 142 -2.10 4.45 -8.61
C VAL A 142 -2.75 5.59 -7.81
N GLY A 143 -2.11 6.02 -6.71
CA GLY A 143 -2.61 7.10 -5.87
C GLY A 143 -2.65 8.45 -6.57
N ALA A 144 -1.61 8.81 -7.36
CA ALA A 144 -1.56 10.06 -8.09
C ALA A 144 -2.60 10.11 -9.23
N ARG A 145 -2.85 8.99 -9.92
CA ARG A 145 -3.91 8.89 -10.94
C ARG A 145 -5.31 9.03 -10.35
N ASN A 146 -5.50 8.71 -9.09
CA ASN A 146 -6.71 8.95 -8.31
C ASN A 146 -8.02 8.57 -9.04
N ARG A 147 -8.02 7.42 -9.72
CA ARG A 147 -9.18 6.94 -10.50
C ARG A 147 -10.39 6.68 -9.59
N PRO A 148 -11.62 7.00 -10.02
CA PRO A 148 -12.81 6.85 -9.17
C PRO A 148 -12.97 5.46 -8.55
N ASP A 149 -12.71 4.39 -9.32
CA ASP A 149 -12.95 3.00 -8.91
C ASP A 149 -11.85 2.47 -7.96
N SER A 150 -10.62 3.01 -8.07
CA SER A 150 -9.45 2.63 -7.27
C SER A 150 -8.98 3.75 -6.31
N ARG A 151 -9.79 4.81 -6.10
CA ARG A 151 -9.45 5.90 -5.19
C ARG A 151 -9.25 5.40 -3.76
N VAL A 152 -8.19 5.87 -3.10
CA VAL A 152 -7.85 5.56 -1.71
C VAL A 152 -7.82 6.83 -0.86
N ALA A 153 -7.82 6.68 0.46
CA ALA A 153 -7.84 7.80 1.40
C ALA A 153 -6.44 8.35 1.71
N ALA A 154 -5.40 7.55 1.54
CA ALA A 154 -4.01 7.91 1.81
C ALA A 154 -3.04 7.03 1.02
N VAL A 155 -1.84 7.53 0.78
CA VAL A 155 -0.73 6.79 0.18
C VAL A 155 0.53 6.95 1.03
N VAL A 156 1.22 5.84 1.28
CA VAL A 156 2.56 5.83 1.87
C VAL A 156 3.51 5.17 0.90
N SER A 157 4.49 5.91 0.43
CA SER A 157 5.56 5.40 -0.42
C SER A 157 6.88 5.45 0.34
N MET A 158 7.48 4.29 0.53
CA MET A 158 8.79 4.17 1.13
C MET A 158 9.83 3.99 0.02
N TYR A 159 10.74 4.94 -0.09
CA TYR A 159 11.84 4.97 -1.08
C TYR A 159 11.43 4.52 -2.50
N GLY A 160 10.25 4.96 -2.97
CA GLY A 160 9.74 4.65 -4.31
C GLY A 160 10.33 5.54 -5.39
N VAL A 161 10.32 5.04 -6.63
CA VAL A 161 10.63 5.85 -7.82
C VAL A 161 9.43 6.68 -8.21
N HIS A 162 9.61 7.99 -8.40
CA HIS A 162 8.51 8.90 -8.72
C HIS A 162 8.65 9.59 -10.10
N ASP A 163 9.89 9.67 -10.62
CA ASP A 163 10.21 10.20 -11.95
C ASP A 163 11.29 9.32 -12.59
N PHE A 164 10.87 8.40 -13.46
CA PHE A 164 11.79 7.45 -14.10
C PHE A 164 12.80 8.12 -15.03
N VAL A 165 12.44 9.24 -15.64
CA VAL A 165 13.39 9.95 -16.51
C VAL A 165 14.48 10.62 -15.69
N ALA A 166 14.11 11.26 -14.59
CA ALA A 166 15.07 11.85 -13.66
C ALA A 166 15.96 10.77 -13.01
N ALA A 167 15.37 9.65 -12.59
CA ALA A 167 16.12 8.53 -12.03
C ALA A 167 17.10 7.92 -13.05
N ALA A 168 16.71 7.74 -14.30
CA ALA A 168 17.55 7.19 -15.36
C ALA A 168 18.79 8.05 -15.68
N VAL A 169 18.75 9.35 -15.40
CA VAL A 169 19.91 10.24 -15.53
C VAL A 169 20.97 9.93 -14.45
N GLN A 170 20.51 9.53 -13.26
CA GLN A 170 21.39 9.25 -12.11
C GLN A 170 21.90 7.81 -12.13
N TRP A 171 21.08 6.85 -12.55
CA TRP A 171 21.47 5.44 -12.63
C TRP A 171 22.52 5.18 -13.73
N LYS A 172 23.71 4.74 -13.31
CA LYS A 172 24.81 4.42 -14.24
C LYS A 172 25.61 3.21 -13.73
N PRO A 173 25.41 2.00 -14.29
CA PRO A 173 24.49 1.66 -15.38
C PRO A 173 23.02 1.74 -15.00
N LEU A 174 22.11 1.71 -16.00
CA LEU A 174 20.67 1.55 -15.75
C LEU A 174 20.41 0.20 -15.10
N PRO A 175 19.55 0.13 -14.08
CA PRO A 175 19.12 -1.14 -13.49
C PRO A 175 18.47 -2.05 -14.56
N HIS A 176 18.80 -3.34 -14.53
CA HIS A 176 18.19 -4.29 -15.47
C HIS A 176 16.68 -4.45 -15.20
N GLU A 177 16.24 -4.28 -13.97
CA GLU A 177 14.84 -4.30 -13.56
C GLU A 177 14.02 -3.22 -14.30
N LEU A 178 14.61 -2.03 -14.47
CA LEU A 178 13.98 -0.96 -15.27
C LEU A 178 13.83 -1.40 -16.73
N LEU A 179 14.88 -2.00 -17.29
CA LEU A 179 14.89 -2.44 -18.68
C LEU A 179 13.83 -3.54 -18.91
N ASP A 180 13.72 -4.48 -17.97
CA ASP A 180 12.76 -5.58 -17.98
C ASP A 180 11.33 -5.06 -17.82
N LEU A 181 11.10 -4.11 -16.90
CA LEU A 181 9.78 -3.51 -16.63
C LEU A 181 9.17 -2.90 -17.91
N PHE A 182 9.99 -2.20 -18.70
CA PHE A 182 9.53 -1.53 -19.93
C PHE A 182 9.80 -2.36 -21.19
N GLY A 183 10.60 -3.43 -21.10
CA GLY A 183 11.03 -4.22 -22.26
C GLY A 183 11.88 -3.44 -23.25
N ILE A 184 12.76 -2.59 -22.72
CA ILE A 184 13.68 -1.74 -23.47
C ILE A 184 15.12 -2.13 -23.20
N THR A 185 16.03 -1.70 -24.05
CA THR A 185 17.49 -1.91 -23.87
C THR A 185 18.25 -0.64 -23.50
N ALA A 186 17.61 0.51 -23.67
CA ALA A 186 18.15 1.82 -23.31
C ALA A 186 17.03 2.85 -23.18
N VAL A 187 17.28 3.93 -22.44
CA VAL A 187 16.43 5.11 -22.42
C VAL A 187 16.85 6.05 -23.55
N THR A 188 15.98 6.21 -24.53
CA THR A 188 16.17 7.04 -25.74
C THR A 188 14.98 7.97 -25.91
N ALA A 189 14.99 8.84 -26.93
CA ALA A 189 13.85 9.69 -27.25
C ALA A 189 12.60 8.87 -27.60
N GLU A 190 12.75 7.68 -28.17
CA GLU A 190 11.66 6.78 -28.55
C GLU A 190 11.08 6.05 -27.36
N THR A 191 11.89 5.69 -26.33
CA THR A 191 11.44 4.95 -25.15
C THR A 191 11.05 5.84 -23.96
N ALA A 192 11.56 7.08 -23.90
CA ALA A 192 11.25 8.03 -22.82
C ALA A 192 9.74 8.28 -22.61
N PRO A 193 8.86 8.32 -23.63
CA PRO A 193 7.44 8.48 -23.41
C PRO A 193 6.81 7.42 -22.52
N GLU A 194 7.28 6.16 -22.54
CA GLU A 194 6.76 5.10 -21.67
C GLU A 194 7.19 5.32 -20.21
N LEU A 195 8.44 5.76 -19.98
CA LEU A 195 8.93 6.13 -18.66
C LEU A 195 8.16 7.31 -18.07
N ILE A 196 7.87 8.33 -18.90
CA ILE A 196 7.06 9.49 -18.50
C ILE A 196 5.67 9.04 -18.08
N LYS A 197 4.99 8.20 -18.86
CA LYS A 197 3.65 7.69 -18.53
C LYS A 197 3.63 6.87 -17.24
N ALA A 198 4.71 6.18 -16.91
CA ALA A 198 4.84 5.41 -15.68
C ALA A 198 5.22 6.26 -14.46
N SER A 199 5.66 7.50 -14.66
CA SER A 199 6.15 8.37 -13.59
C SER A 199 4.99 9.01 -12.81
N PRO A 200 4.83 8.74 -11.49
CA PRO A 200 3.81 9.37 -10.64
C PRO A 200 3.75 10.89 -10.73
N VAL A 201 4.89 11.55 -10.88
CA VAL A 201 4.99 13.02 -10.91
C VAL A 201 4.17 13.69 -12.00
N VAL A 202 3.82 12.99 -13.09
CA VAL A 202 3.05 13.58 -14.21
C VAL A 202 1.55 13.61 -13.92
N TYR A 203 1.09 12.92 -12.89
CA TYR A 203 -0.33 12.84 -12.49
C TYR A 203 -0.67 13.71 -11.28
N ILE A 204 0.29 14.49 -10.78
CA ILE A 204 0.09 15.32 -9.60
C ILE A 204 -1.06 16.31 -9.84
N SER A 205 -2.04 16.28 -8.94
CA SER A 205 -3.16 17.22 -8.88
C SER A 205 -3.52 17.51 -7.42
N LYS A 206 -4.21 18.61 -7.18
CA LYS A 206 -4.63 18.96 -5.80
C LYS A 206 -5.69 18.01 -5.24
N GLU A 207 -6.39 17.25 -6.10
CA GLU A 207 -7.44 16.30 -5.73
C GLU A 207 -6.91 14.92 -5.35
N MET A 208 -5.61 14.67 -5.53
CA MET A 208 -5.01 13.40 -5.14
C MET A 208 -5.04 13.21 -3.61
N PRO A 209 -5.03 11.97 -3.12
CA PRO A 209 -5.01 11.72 -1.68
C PRO A 209 -3.75 12.29 -1.02
N PRO A 210 -3.76 12.50 0.31
CA PRO A 210 -2.54 12.84 1.04
C PRO A 210 -1.49 11.74 0.92
N PHE A 211 -0.22 12.15 0.79
CA PHE A 211 0.94 11.26 0.70
C PHE A 211 1.86 11.43 1.90
N LEU A 212 2.37 10.30 2.39
CA LEU A 212 3.58 10.22 3.20
C LEU A 212 4.68 9.60 2.35
N LEU A 213 5.79 10.31 2.19
CA LEU A 213 7.00 9.78 1.57
C LEU A 213 8.02 9.52 2.69
N MET A 214 8.59 8.32 2.73
CA MET A 214 9.63 7.94 3.70
C MET A 214 10.85 7.47 2.94
N HIS A 215 12.03 8.03 3.23
CA HIS A 215 13.23 7.73 2.44
C HIS A 215 14.50 7.85 3.28
N GLY A 216 15.43 6.91 3.08
CA GLY A 216 16.77 6.96 3.67
C GLY A 216 17.64 8.01 2.97
N SER A 217 18.34 8.86 3.74
CA SER A 217 19.17 9.92 3.12
C SER A 217 20.47 9.40 2.50
N LYS A 218 20.77 8.10 2.66
CA LYS A 218 21.93 7.42 2.07
C LYS A 218 21.51 6.28 1.14
N ASP A 219 20.34 6.41 0.52
CA ASP A 219 19.84 5.45 -0.45
C ASP A 219 20.64 5.55 -1.75
N GLU A 220 21.35 4.46 -2.09
CA GLU A 220 22.18 4.36 -3.29
C GLU A 220 21.45 3.66 -4.45
N ASP A 221 20.32 3.01 -4.19
CA ASP A 221 19.53 2.30 -5.20
C ASP A 221 18.48 3.23 -5.84
N VAL A 222 17.70 3.91 -5.01
CA VAL A 222 16.72 4.92 -5.47
C VAL A 222 17.16 6.29 -4.92
N PRO A 223 17.53 7.25 -5.78
CA PRO A 223 18.00 8.54 -5.32
C PRO A 223 16.99 9.22 -4.38
N TYR A 224 17.45 9.71 -3.23
CA TYR A 224 16.63 10.39 -2.21
C TYR A 224 15.83 11.56 -2.79
N GLU A 225 16.40 12.24 -3.80
CA GLU A 225 15.78 13.33 -4.54
C GLU A 225 14.44 12.95 -5.16
N GLN A 226 14.21 11.66 -5.45
CA GLN A 226 12.93 11.18 -5.97
C GLN A 226 11.77 11.54 -5.02
N SER A 227 11.94 11.35 -3.72
CA SER A 227 10.94 11.70 -2.71
C SER A 227 10.89 13.20 -2.44
N VAL A 228 12.02 13.88 -2.42
CA VAL A 228 12.07 15.33 -2.20
C VAL A 228 11.33 16.06 -3.31
N GLU A 229 11.68 15.78 -4.57
CA GLU A 229 11.07 16.44 -5.73
C GLU A 229 9.58 16.12 -5.88
N MET A 230 9.19 14.87 -5.64
CA MET A 230 7.77 14.48 -5.65
C MET A 230 6.97 15.30 -4.63
N CYS A 231 7.45 15.38 -3.39
CA CYS A 231 6.79 16.11 -2.32
C CYS A 231 6.71 17.62 -2.62
N ASP A 232 7.78 18.20 -3.14
CA ASP A 232 7.82 19.61 -3.53
C ASP A 232 6.84 19.92 -4.68
N LYS A 233 6.80 19.07 -5.71
CA LYS A 233 5.85 19.20 -6.83
C LYS A 233 4.41 19.09 -6.34
N MET A 234 4.12 18.14 -5.43
CA MET A 234 2.79 18.00 -4.81
C MET A 234 2.39 19.27 -4.04
N LYS A 235 3.25 19.78 -3.16
CA LYS A 235 2.99 21.02 -2.40
C LYS A 235 2.75 22.21 -3.32
N LYS A 236 3.54 22.36 -4.39
CA LYS A 236 3.35 23.41 -5.41
C LYS A 236 2.02 23.30 -6.13
N ALA A 237 1.51 22.08 -6.34
CA ALA A 237 0.20 21.84 -6.94
C ALA A 237 -0.97 21.99 -5.95
N GLY A 238 -0.70 22.25 -4.67
CA GLY A 238 -1.71 22.34 -3.61
C GLY A 238 -2.18 20.99 -3.06
N ALA A 239 -1.46 19.91 -3.35
CA ALA A 239 -1.69 18.58 -2.77
C ALA A 239 -0.95 18.43 -1.43
N HIS A 240 -1.47 17.57 -0.57
CA HIS A 240 -0.85 17.31 0.73
C HIS A 240 0.24 16.26 0.62
N CYS A 241 1.45 16.61 1.06
CA CYS A 241 2.60 15.71 1.14
C CYS A 241 3.42 15.98 2.40
N ASP A 242 3.66 14.93 3.17
CA ASP A 242 4.66 14.87 4.23
C ASP A 242 5.86 14.03 3.77
N LEU A 243 7.07 14.51 4.05
CA LEU A 243 8.32 13.79 3.80
C LEU A 243 9.00 13.50 5.13
N ILE A 244 9.27 12.22 5.38
CA ILE A 244 10.07 11.76 6.53
C ILE A 244 11.39 11.22 5.99
N THR A 245 12.47 11.91 6.34
CA THR A 245 13.83 11.47 6.05
C THR A 245 14.34 10.58 7.18
N ILE A 246 14.78 9.38 6.86
CA ILE A 246 15.50 8.50 7.79
C ILE A 246 16.99 8.78 7.59
N GLU A 247 17.54 9.63 8.45
CA GLU A 247 18.89 10.16 8.29
C GLU A 247 19.95 9.05 8.39
N GLY A 248 20.82 8.99 7.39
CA GLY A 248 21.89 8.00 7.30
C GLY A 248 21.43 6.59 6.85
N ALA A 249 20.14 6.35 6.68
CA ALA A 249 19.64 5.05 6.30
C ALA A 249 19.83 4.78 4.79
N PRO A 250 20.19 3.53 4.42
CA PRO A 250 20.28 3.08 3.03
C PRO A 250 18.91 2.69 2.47
N HIS A 251 18.89 2.10 1.26
CA HIS A 251 17.72 1.49 0.66
C HIS A 251 17.27 0.25 1.44
N GLY A 252 15.94 0.08 1.62
CA GLY A 252 15.34 -1.14 2.14
C GLY A 252 15.10 -1.14 3.66
N MET A 253 13.88 -1.49 4.05
CA MET A 253 13.48 -1.65 5.45
C MET A 253 14.23 -2.77 6.15
N ASP A 254 14.65 -3.81 5.43
CA ASP A 254 15.47 -4.91 5.95
C ASP A 254 16.79 -4.41 6.55
N HIS A 255 17.41 -3.43 5.91
CA HIS A 255 18.58 -2.75 6.46
C HIS A 255 18.22 -1.89 7.70
N TRP A 256 17.06 -1.22 7.68
CA TRP A 256 16.63 -0.39 8.82
C TRP A 256 16.32 -1.23 10.07
N GLU A 257 15.82 -2.47 9.89
CA GLU A 257 15.49 -3.37 11.00
C GLU A 257 16.70 -3.82 11.82
N SER A 258 17.86 -3.85 11.22
CA SER A 258 19.11 -4.19 11.92
C SER A 258 19.71 -3.04 12.74
N HIS A 259 19.13 -1.83 12.66
CA HIS A 259 19.61 -0.62 13.29
C HIS A 259 18.56 0.03 14.16
N GLY A 260 18.70 -0.13 15.47
CA GLY A 260 17.70 0.33 16.45
C GLY A 260 17.39 1.82 16.38
N GLU A 261 18.34 2.65 15.92
CA GLU A 261 18.18 4.08 15.76
C GLU A 261 17.17 4.48 14.67
N TRP A 262 16.83 3.59 13.74
CA TRP A 262 15.87 3.89 12.67
C TRP A 262 14.48 3.31 12.93
N LEU A 263 14.27 2.41 13.87
CA LEU A 263 13.00 1.70 14.09
C LEU A 263 11.80 2.61 14.40
N TRP A 264 12.05 3.87 14.75
CA TRP A 264 11.01 4.87 14.98
C TRP A 264 10.14 5.12 13.73
N TYR A 265 10.62 4.74 12.53
CA TYR A 265 9.86 4.91 11.30
C TYR A 265 8.50 4.21 11.36
N LYS A 266 8.41 3.04 12.02
CA LYS A 266 7.17 2.27 12.20
C LYS A 266 6.12 3.06 12.97
N LYS A 267 6.55 3.68 14.05
CA LYS A 267 5.66 4.54 14.85
C LYS A 267 5.23 5.77 14.07
N ALA A 268 6.14 6.40 13.35
CA ALA A 268 5.85 7.58 12.54
C ALA A 268 4.84 7.26 11.42
N LEU A 269 4.99 6.11 10.75
CA LEU A 269 4.04 5.58 9.77
C LEU A 269 2.63 5.44 10.37
N VAL A 270 2.54 4.72 11.49
CA VAL A 270 1.25 4.45 12.16
C VAL A 270 0.60 5.74 12.67
N ASP A 271 1.36 6.63 13.28
CA ASP A 271 0.84 7.91 13.78
C ASP A 271 0.28 8.78 12.64
N TRP A 272 0.98 8.82 11.51
CA TRP A 272 0.53 9.54 10.33
C TRP A 272 -0.76 8.93 9.75
N LEU A 273 -0.84 7.60 9.63
CA LEU A 273 -2.05 6.91 9.16
C LEU A 273 -3.24 7.18 10.08
N LYS A 274 -3.06 7.07 11.40
CA LYS A 274 -4.11 7.37 12.38
C LYS A 274 -4.62 8.80 12.24
N LYS A 275 -3.74 9.75 12.04
CA LYS A 275 -4.11 11.17 11.85
C LYS A 275 -4.86 11.41 10.54
N THR A 276 -4.49 10.70 9.49
CA THR A 276 -4.98 10.95 8.12
C THR A 276 -6.29 10.22 7.82
N LEU A 277 -6.52 9.05 8.44
CA LEU A 277 -7.69 8.19 8.19
C LEU A 277 -8.81 8.33 9.23
N HIS A 278 -8.75 9.35 10.07
CA HIS A 278 -9.81 9.64 11.06
C HIS A 278 -10.99 10.40 10.47
#